data_94b0271802d18984e0782f5ee67441d4
#
_entry.id   94b0271802d18984e0782f5ee67441d4
#
_cell.length_a   1.000
_cell.length_b   1.000
_cell.length_c   1.000
_cell.angle_alpha   90.00
_cell.angle_beta   90.00
_cell.angle_gamma   90.00
#
_symmetry.space_group_name_H-M   'P 1'
#
loop_
_entity.id
_entity.type
_entity.pdbx_description
1 polymer ?
#
loop_
_entity_poly.entity_id
_entity_poly.type
_entity_poly.pdbx_seq_one_letter_code
_entity_poly.pdbx_strand_id
1 'polypeptide(L)'
;MNNTLLQQITRKDAKAFTHSGKFHADDVFSSALLLYLNPEITITRGSKVPEDYDGIVFDIGRGEYDHHQKDSRIRENGVPYAAFGLLWEQLGAGILGEELAQTFDEAFVQPLDNNDNTGEKNELATLIGNFNPTWDAAGSSDDAFFKAVGVAGMILENKFERYLGNERADKRIEEVLEAQQKALEAGEKPEDEAK
;
A
#
# COMPACT_ATOMS: atom_id res chain seq x y z
N MET A 1 -12.88 0.41 15.89
CA MET A 1 -12.74 -1.05 15.62
C MET A 1 -11.32 -1.47 15.99
N ASN A 2 -11.14 -2.56 16.74
CA ASN A 2 -9.79 -3.07 17.00
C ASN A 2 -9.30 -3.72 15.69
N ASN A 3 -8.40 -3.05 14.99
CA ASN A 3 -7.77 -3.61 13.78
C ASN A 3 -6.72 -4.66 14.23
N THR A 4 -7.11 -5.93 14.19
CA THR A 4 -6.27 -7.06 14.59
C THR A 4 -4.98 -7.13 13.76
N LEU A 5 -5.05 -6.80 12.46
CA LEU A 5 -3.89 -6.78 11.57
C LEU A 5 -2.88 -5.71 12.02
N LEU A 6 -3.33 -4.48 12.29
CA LEU A 6 -2.45 -3.42 12.77
C LEU A 6 -1.78 -3.78 14.11
N GLN A 7 -2.51 -4.47 15.01
CA GLN A 7 -1.92 -4.98 16.25
C GLN A 7 -0.83 -6.02 16.00
N GLN A 8 -1.01 -6.91 15.03
CA GLN A 8 0.01 -7.88 14.64
C GLN A 8 1.24 -7.20 14.03
N ILE A 9 1.04 -6.19 13.16
CA ILE A 9 2.13 -5.43 12.53
C ILE A 9 2.96 -4.69 13.57
N THR A 10 2.32 -4.09 14.58
CA THR A 10 3.00 -3.23 15.57
C THR A 10 3.64 -3.97 16.75
N ARG A 11 3.56 -5.29 16.78
CA ARG A 11 4.27 -6.11 17.80
C ARG A 11 5.77 -5.97 17.63
N LYS A 12 6.49 -6.03 18.75
CA LYS A 12 7.97 -5.99 18.76
C LYS A 12 8.62 -7.14 17.98
N ASP A 13 7.95 -8.29 17.92
CA ASP A 13 8.37 -9.51 17.23
C ASP A 13 7.55 -9.77 15.96
N ALA A 14 7.02 -8.70 15.36
CA ALA A 14 6.20 -8.79 14.16
C ALA A 14 6.94 -9.50 13.03
N LYS A 15 6.26 -10.43 12.39
CA LYS A 15 6.79 -11.17 11.26
C LYS A 15 5.73 -11.41 10.20
N ALA A 16 6.18 -11.47 8.96
CA ALA A 16 5.34 -11.73 7.81
C ALA A 16 5.99 -12.76 6.88
N PHE A 17 5.18 -13.46 6.12
CA PHE A 17 5.61 -14.52 5.23
C PHE A 17 4.90 -14.38 3.88
N THR A 18 5.68 -14.48 2.79
CA THR A 18 5.17 -14.54 1.43
C THR A 18 5.90 -15.60 0.60
N HIS A 19 5.49 -15.82 -0.64
CA HIS A 19 6.10 -16.81 -1.51
C HIS A 19 7.54 -16.46 -1.91
N SER A 20 8.33 -17.46 -2.25
CA SER A 20 9.66 -17.35 -2.84
C SER A 20 9.62 -17.47 -4.37
N GLY A 21 10.77 -17.26 -5.00
CA GLY A 21 10.93 -17.36 -6.45
C GLY A 21 10.65 -16.04 -7.16
N LYS A 22 10.00 -16.11 -8.32
CA LYS A 22 9.62 -14.90 -9.08
C LYS A 22 8.61 -14.09 -8.29
N PHE A 23 8.87 -12.81 -8.14
CA PHE A 23 7.98 -11.88 -7.45
C PHE A 23 7.30 -10.92 -8.43
N HIS A 24 6.17 -10.36 -8.00
CA HIS A 24 5.35 -9.43 -8.74
C HIS A 24 5.26 -8.09 -7.99
N ALA A 25 4.51 -7.14 -8.53
CA ALA A 25 4.30 -5.87 -7.84
C ALA A 25 3.45 -6.05 -6.57
N ASP A 26 2.58 -7.04 -6.58
CA ASP A 26 1.65 -7.33 -5.50
C ASP A 26 2.35 -7.68 -4.18
N ASP A 27 3.18 -8.73 -4.17
CA ASP A 27 3.94 -9.14 -2.99
C ASP A 27 5.01 -8.10 -2.57
N VAL A 28 5.57 -7.37 -3.55
CA VAL A 28 6.54 -6.30 -3.31
C VAL A 28 5.88 -5.10 -2.61
N PHE A 29 4.74 -4.60 -3.11
CA PHE A 29 4.02 -3.48 -2.48
C PHE A 29 3.37 -3.88 -1.16
N SER A 30 2.91 -5.12 -1.02
CA SER A 30 2.47 -5.69 0.26
C SER A 30 3.57 -5.62 1.31
N SER A 31 4.77 -6.07 0.96
CA SER A 31 5.94 -6.01 1.84
C SER A 31 6.33 -4.58 2.20
N ALA A 32 6.33 -3.68 1.21
CA ALA A 32 6.64 -2.27 1.42
C ALA A 32 5.63 -1.59 2.35
N LEU A 33 4.34 -1.90 2.24
CA LEU A 33 3.29 -1.39 3.12
C LEU A 33 3.49 -1.86 4.57
N LEU A 34 3.81 -3.13 4.78
CA LEU A 34 4.09 -3.66 6.11
C LEU A 34 5.31 -3.00 6.74
N LEU A 35 6.39 -2.80 5.97
CA LEU A 35 7.61 -2.11 6.42
C LEU A 35 7.39 -0.62 6.67
N TYR A 36 6.50 0.04 5.93
CA TYR A 36 6.11 1.42 6.19
C TYR A 36 5.45 1.57 7.57
N LEU A 37 4.61 0.62 7.95
CA LEU A 37 3.93 0.61 9.26
C LEU A 37 4.81 0.14 10.41
N ASN A 38 5.74 -0.78 10.14
CA ASN A 38 6.73 -1.25 11.11
C ASN A 38 8.06 -1.57 10.40
N PRO A 39 9.05 -0.66 10.45
CA PRO A 39 10.36 -0.90 9.84
C PRO A 39 11.13 -2.09 10.42
N GLU A 40 10.74 -2.59 11.60
CA GLU A 40 11.39 -3.71 12.28
C GLU A 40 10.71 -5.06 11.99
N ILE A 41 9.61 -5.08 11.22
CA ILE A 41 8.94 -6.33 10.86
C ILE A 41 9.87 -7.24 10.04
N THR A 42 9.94 -8.51 10.43
CA THR A 42 10.75 -9.49 9.69
C THR A 42 9.90 -10.13 8.58
N ILE A 43 10.27 -9.90 7.33
CA ILE A 43 9.61 -10.53 6.17
C ILE A 43 10.44 -11.72 5.70
N THR A 44 9.82 -12.88 5.64
CA THR A 44 10.44 -14.14 5.18
C THR A 44 9.75 -14.61 3.90
N ARG A 45 10.52 -15.16 2.97
CA ARG A 45 10.02 -15.74 1.73
C ARG A 45 10.24 -17.24 1.71
N GLY A 46 9.28 -18.00 1.20
CA GLY A 46 9.42 -19.46 1.10
C GLY A 46 8.41 -20.08 0.16
N SER A 47 8.63 -21.35 -0.20
CA SER A 47 7.74 -22.10 -1.10
C SER A 47 6.50 -22.67 -0.40
N LYS A 48 6.50 -22.69 0.91
CA LYS A 48 5.41 -23.20 1.75
C LYS A 48 5.42 -22.47 3.10
N VAL A 49 4.24 -22.08 3.55
CA VAL A 49 4.07 -21.50 4.89
C VAL A 49 4.45 -22.56 5.94
N PRO A 50 5.32 -22.25 6.92
CA PRO A 50 5.63 -23.16 8.01
C PRO A 50 4.39 -23.58 8.79
N GLU A 51 4.36 -24.81 9.29
CA GLU A 51 3.33 -25.22 10.25
C GLU A 51 3.45 -24.34 11.51
N ASP A 52 2.32 -23.97 12.09
CA ASP A 52 2.26 -23.11 13.29
C ASP A 52 2.91 -21.71 13.09
N TYR A 53 2.93 -21.17 11.87
CA TYR A 53 3.43 -19.83 11.63
C TYR A 53 2.54 -18.78 12.31
N ASP A 54 3.07 -18.13 13.34
CA ASP A 54 2.42 -17.06 14.08
C ASP A 54 2.87 -15.69 13.54
N GLY A 55 2.28 -15.26 12.44
CA GLY A 55 2.58 -13.99 11.76
C GLY A 55 1.63 -13.73 10.61
N ILE A 56 1.84 -12.63 9.92
CA ILE A 56 1.03 -12.23 8.77
C ILE A 56 1.46 -13.07 7.56
N VAL A 57 0.54 -13.76 6.93
CA VAL A 57 0.78 -14.52 5.70
C VAL A 57 0.03 -13.85 4.56
N PHE A 58 0.73 -13.50 3.49
CA PHE A 58 0.15 -12.83 2.34
C PHE A 58 0.68 -13.41 1.02
N ASP A 59 -0.14 -13.38 -0.01
CA ASP A 59 0.14 -13.87 -1.36
C ASP A 59 0.60 -15.34 -1.43
N ILE A 60 0.26 -16.11 -0.42
CA ILE A 60 0.49 -17.57 -0.32
C ILE A 60 -0.36 -18.15 0.82
N GLY A 61 -0.61 -19.46 0.75
CA GLY A 61 -1.17 -20.21 1.87
C GLY A 61 -2.70 -20.25 1.91
N ARG A 62 -3.37 -19.59 0.99
CA ARG A 62 -4.85 -19.54 0.87
C ARG A 62 -5.55 -18.99 2.11
N GLY A 63 -4.88 -18.08 2.81
CA GLY A 63 -5.41 -17.36 3.96
C GLY A 63 -6.11 -16.05 3.58
N GLU A 64 -6.29 -15.19 4.57
CA GLU A 64 -7.04 -13.93 4.46
C GLU A 64 -6.44 -12.95 3.45
N TYR A 65 -5.10 -12.92 3.31
CA TYR A 65 -4.38 -12.01 2.42
C TYR A 65 -3.77 -12.75 1.21
N ASP A 66 -4.40 -13.81 0.76
CA ASP A 66 -4.06 -14.56 -0.45
C ASP A 66 -5.25 -14.53 -1.42
N HIS A 67 -4.99 -14.41 -2.70
CA HIS A 67 -6.00 -14.30 -3.76
C HIS A 67 -6.02 -15.51 -4.71
N HIS A 68 -5.18 -16.52 -4.49
CA HIS A 68 -5.04 -17.69 -5.37
C HIS A 68 -6.11 -18.77 -5.18
N GLN A 69 -7.11 -18.53 -4.32
CA GLN A 69 -8.22 -19.46 -4.14
C GLN A 69 -9.35 -19.21 -5.15
N LYS A 70 -10.23 -20.21 -5.33
CA LYS A 70 -11.34 -20.15 -6.30
C LYS A 70 -12.40 -19.09 -5.97
N ASP A 71 -12.53 -18.77 -4.71
CA ASP A 71 -13.45 -17.79 -4.13
C ASP A 71 -12.72 -16.47 -3.77
N SER A 72 -11.70 -16.12 -4.56
CA SER A 72 -10.99 -14.86 -4.40
C SER A 72 -11.95 -13.66 -4.44
N ARG A 73 -11.68 -12.68 -3.60
CA ARG A 73 -12.55 -11.51 -3.44
C ARG A 73 -12.49 -10.59 -4.66
N ILE A 74 -13.63 -10.00 -4.98
CA ILE A 74 -13.79 -9.04 -6.07
C ILE A 74 -14.46 -7.80 -5.49
N ARG A 75 -13.98 -6.61 -5.85
CA ARG A 75 -14.59 -5.33 -5.47
C ARG A 75 -15.95 -5.14 -6.17
N GLU A 76 -16.80 -4.28 -5.64
CA GLU A 76 -18.11 -3.99 -6.22
C GLU A 76 -18.03 -3.51 -7.68
N ASN A 77 -16.95 -2.84 -8.06
CA ASN A 77 -16.69 -2.39 -9.43
C ASN A 77 -16.12 -3.49 -10.36
N GLY A 78 -15.97 -4.72 -9.85
CA GLY A 78 -15.51 -5.86 -10.62
C GLY A 78 -13.99 -6.06 -10.64
N VAL A 79 -13.20 -5.18 -10.03
CA VAL A 79 -11.75 -5.34 -9.94
C VAL A 79 -11.40 -6.40 -8.87
N PRO A 80 -10.68 -7.46 -9.22
CA PRO A 80 -10.28 -8.48 -8.25
C PRO A 80 -9.28 -7.92 -7.25
N TYR A 81 -9.31 -8.43 -6.02
CA TYR A 81 -8.26 -8.17 -5.05
C TYR A 81 -7.04 -9.04 -5.34
N ALA A 82 -5.84 -8.47 -5.15
CA ALA A 82 -4.63 -9.22 -4.89
C ALA A 82 -4.19 -8.99 -3.44
N ALA A 83 -3.07 -9.54 -2.99
CA ALA A 83 -2.66 -9.44 -1.60
C ALA A 83 -2.47 -7.99 -1.14
N PHE A 84 -1.95 -7.12 -2.02
CA PHE A 84 -1.78 -5.71 -1.72
C PHE A 84 -3.12 -5.01 -1.44
N GLY A 85 -4.13 -5.26 -2.26
CA GLY A 85 -5.47 -4.71 -2.05
C GLY A 85 -6.15 -5.25 -0.78
N LEU A 86 -5.97 -6.54 -0.47
CA LEU A 86 -6.50 -7.15 0.75
C LEU A 86 -5.89 -6.53 2.02
N LEU A 87 -4.58 -6.25 2.02
CA LEU A 87 -3.91 -5.54 3.10
C LEU A 87 -4.33 -4.07 3.15
N TRP A 88 -4.41 -3.41 1.99
CA TRP A 88 -4.79 -2.00 1.90
C TRP A 88 -6.20 -1.73 2.45
N GLU A 89 -7.16 -2.58 2.15
CA GLU A 89 -8.53 -2.48 2.67
C GLU A 89 -8.59 -2.36 4.19
N GLN A 90 -7.69 -3.04 4.90
CA GLN A 90 -7.65 -3.00 6.36
C GLN A 90 -6.77 -1.89 6.94
N LEU A 91 -5.79 -1.43 6.21
CA LEU A 91 -4.74 -0.54 6.70
C LEU A 91 -4.85 0.89 6.15
N GLY A 92 -5.39 1.06 4.95
CA GLY A 92 -5.36 2.32 4.22
C GLY A 92 -6.03 3.48 4.95
N ALA A 93 -7.20 3.24 5.55
CA ALA A 93 -7.91 4.27 6.33
C ALA A 93 -7.12 4.74 7.56
N GLY A 94 -6.29 3.88 8.15
CA GLY A 94 -5.39 4.26 9.26
C GLY A 94 -4.21 5.12 8.82
N ILE A 95 -3.86 5.10 7.54
CA ILE A 95 -2.73 5.85 6.96
C ILE A 95 -3.20 7.20 6.39
N LEU A 96 -4.26 7.20 5.59
CA LEU A 96 -4.71 8.36 4.83
C LEU A 96 -6.08 8.92 5.26
N GLY A 97 -6.80 8.25 6.18
CA GLY A 97 -8.22 8.49 6.38
C GLY A 97 -9.08 7.79 5.33
N GLU A 98 -10.38 7.62 5.60
CA GLU A 98 -11.27 6.78 4.79
C GLU A 98 -11.38 7.26 3.33
N GLU A 99 -11.62 8.56 3.11
CA GLU A 99 -11.84 9.14 1.78
C GLU A 99 -10.59 9.07 0.88
N LEU A 100 -9.44 9.49 1.42
CA LEU A 100 -8.18 9.43 0.67
C LEU A 100 -7.70 8.00 0.47
N ALA A 101 -7.98 7.09 1.41
CA ALA A 101 -7.65 5.68 1.25
C ALA A 101 -8.45 5.04 0.11
N GLN A 102 -9.72 5.38 -0.05
CA GLN A 102 -10.53 4.94 -1.19
C GLN A 102 -9.99 5.52 -2.51
N THR A 103 -9.71 6.81 -2.55
CA THR A 103 -9.12 7.47 -3.73
C THR A 103 -7.78 6.83 -4.13
N PHE A 104 -6.96 6.50 -3.15
CA PHE A 104 -5.69 5.81 -3.37
C PHE A 104 -5.89 4.36 -3.84
N ASP A 105 -6.86 3.63 -3.29
CA ASP A 105 -7.23 2.29 -3.76
C ASP A 105 -7.57 2.32 -5.26
N GLU A 106 -8.49 3.19 -5.66
CA GLU A 106 -8.93 3.29 -7.05
C GLU A 106 -7.80 3.70 -8.01
N ALA A 107 -6.98 4.68 -7.61
CA ALA A 107 -5.96 5.25 -8.49
C ALA A 107 -4.65 4.46 -8.53
N PHE A 108 -4.34 3.68 -7.50
CA PHE A 108 -3.04 3.04 -7.36
C PHE A 108 -3.10 1.54 -7.06
N VAL A 109 -3.90 1.12 -6.08
CA VAL A 109 -3.92 -0.29 -5.64
C VAL A 109 -4.65 -1.16 -6.66
N GLN A 110 -5.85 -0.76 -7.08
CA GLN A 110 -6.65 -1.54 -8.04
C GLN A 110 -5.94 -1.81 -9.37
N PRO A 111 -5.24 -0.87 -10.00
CA PRO A 111 -4.46 -1.15 -11.19
C PRO A 111 -3.36 -2.20 -10.99
N LEU A 112 -2.76 -2.29 -9.81
CA LEU A 112 -1.76 -3.31 -9.48
C LEU A 112 -2.42 -4.67 -9.23
N ASP A 113 -3.49 -4.71 -8.44
CA ASP A 113 -4.28 -5.91 -8.18
C ASP A 113 -4.83 -6.51 -9.49
N ASN A 114 -5.34 -5.64 -10.38
CA ASN A 114 -5.86 -6.08 -11.68
C ASN A 114 -4.75 -6.64 -12.58
N ASN A 115 -3.57 -6.00 -12.61
CA ASN A 115 -2.42 -6.54 -13.33
C ASN A 115 -2.04 -7.93 -12.85
N ASP A 116 -2.00 -8.14 -11.54
CA ASP A 116 -1.59 -9.41 -10.96
C ASP A 116 -2.59 -10.55 -11.29
N ASN A 117 -3.88 -10.27 -11.17
CA ASN A 117 -4.93 -11.25 -11.42
C ASN A 117 -5.19 -11.55 -12.90
N THR A 118 -5.03 -10.56 -13.80
CA THR A 118 -5.47 -10.65 -15.19
C THR A 118 -4.34 -10.61 -16.22
N GLY A 119 -3.17 -10.14 -15.81
CA GLY A 119 -2.06 -9.83 -16.72
C GLY A 119 -2.27 -8.54 -17.52
N GLU A 120 -3.28 -7.70 -17.19
CA GLU A 120 -3.46 -6.41 -17.85
C GLU A 120 -2.22 -5.54 -17.64
N LYS A 121 -1.80 -4.86 -18.73
CA LYS A 121 -0.53 -4.13 -18.72
C LYS A 121 -0.53 -3.00 -17.70
N ASN A 122 0.43 -3.04 -16.79
CA ASN A 122 0.74 -1.98 -15.84
C ASN A 122 2.24 -1.67 -15.91
N GLU A 123 2.60 -0.41 -16.18
CA GLU A 123 4.01 -0.03 -16.36
C GLU A 123 4.79 -0.13 -15.04
N LEU A 124 4.19 0.24 -13.92
CA LEU A 124 4.83 0.13 -12.61
C LEU A 124 5.06 -1.33 -12.23
N ALA A 125 4.07 -2.19 -12.44
CA ALA A 125 4.23 -3.63 -12.21
C ALA A 125 5.33 -4.22 -13.10
N THR A 126 5.44 -3.78 -14.36
CA THR A 126 6.51 -4.16 -15.26
C THR A 126 7.88 -3.72 -14.74
N LEU A 127 8.00 -2.47 -14.26
CA LEU A 127 9.25 -1.95 -13.70
C LEU A 127 9.69 -2.73 -12.44
N ILE A 128 8.75 -3.01 -11.54
CA ILE A 128 9.02 -3.85 -10.36
C ILE A 128 9.42 -5.27 -10.80
N GLY A 129 8.71 -5.85 -11.75
CA GLY A 129 9.02 -7.19 -12.27
C GLY A 129 10.42 -7.30 -12.91
N ASN A 130 10.97 -6.20 -13.42
CA ASN A 130 12.33 -6.16 -13.98
C ASN A 130 13.44 -6.29 -12.93
N PHE A 131 13.13 -6.19 -11.64
CA PHE A 131 14.07 -6.52 -10.57
C PHE A 131 14.29 -8.02 -10.41
N ASN A 132 13.39 -8.88 -10.93
CA ASN A 132 13.62 -10.31 -10.90
C ASN A 132 14.93 -10.65 -11.61
N PRO A 133 15.77 -11.51 -11.01
CA PRO A 133 17.02 -11.90 -11.64
C PRO A 133 16.75 -12.64 -12.94
N THR A 134 17.64 -12.48 -13.92
CA THR A 134 17.64 -13.30 -15.13
C THR A 134 17.99 -14.75 -14.79
N TRP A 135 17.62 -15.68 -15.67
CA TRP A 135 17.81 -17.13 -15.43
C TRP A 135 19.29 -17.53 -15.20
N ASP A 136 20.22 -16.71 -15.70
CA ASP A 136 21.68 -16.91 -15.61
C ASP A 136 22.34 -16.02 -14.54
N ALA A 137 21.58 -15.26 -13.79
CA ALA A 137 22.13 -14.38 -12.76
C ALA A 137 22.67 -15.16 -11.56
N ALA A 138 23.89 -14.85 -11.15
CA ALA A 138 24.48 -15.32 -9.92
C ALA A 138 24.02 -14.43 -8.77
N GLY A 139 22.87 -14.68 -8.19
CA GLY A 139 22.35 -13.87 -7.09
C GLY A 139 21.12 -14.48 -6.44
N SER A 140 20.84 -14.04 -5.22
CA SER A 140 19.64 -14.44 -4.51
C SER A 140 18.42 -13.70 -5.05
N SER A 141 17.34 -14.44 -5.34
CA SER A 141 16.06 -13.81 -5.66
C SER A 141 15.52 -12.97 -4.50
N ASP A 142 15.91 -13.28 -3.27
CA ASP A 142 15.51 -12.52 -2.09
C ASP A 142 16.22 -11.17 -2.00
N ASP A 143 17.51 -11.10 -2.37
CA ASP A 143 18.22 -9.81 -2.45
C ASP A 143 17.60 -8.90 -3.50
N ALA A 144 17.19 -9.46 -4.64
CA ALA A 144 16.51 -8.73 -5.69
C ALA A 144 15.10 -8.27 -5.24
N PHE A 145 14.38 -9.13 -4.55
CA PHE A 145 13.09 -8.81 -3.96
C PHE A 145 13.18 -7.63 -2.98
N PHE A 146 14.08 -7.68 -2.02
CA PHE A 146 14.22 -6.59 -1.04
C PHE A 146 14.72 -5.28 -1.66
N LYS A 147 15.46 -5.32 -2.76
CA LYS A 147 15.75 -4.11 -3.56
C LYS A 147 14.47 -3.52 -4.16
N ALA A 148 13.61 -4.35 -4.75
CA ALA A 148 12.32 -3.92 -5.29
C ALA A 148 11.41 -3.38 -4.18
N VAL A 149 11.37 -4.03 -3.02
CA VAL A 149 10.61 -3.57 -1.83
C VAL A 149 11.10 -2.19 -1.37
N GLY A 150 12.41 -1.93 -1.37
CA GLY A 150 12.96 -0.62 -1.05
C GLY A 150 12.49 0.47 -2.02
N VAL A 151 12.42 0.16 -3.33
CA VAL A 151 11.89 1.09 -4.34
C VAL A 151 10.38 1.32 -4.13
N ALA A 152 9.61 0.27 -3.89
CA ALA A 152 8.18 0.36 -3.61
C ALA A 152 7.90 1.18 -2.34
N GLY A 153 8.72 1.03 -1.30
CA GLY A 153 8.64 1.82 -0.07
C GLY A 153 8.78 3.32 -0.35
N MET A 154 9.81 3.72 -1.09
CA MET A 154 9.99 5.13 -1.50
C MET A 154 8.80 5.65 -2.31
N ILE A 155 8.21 4.82 -3.17
CA ILE A 155 7.02 5.20 -3.95
C ILE A 155 5.83 5.43 -3.02
N LEU A 156 5.57 4.51 -2.08
CA LEU A 156 4.46 4.63 -1.13
C LEU A 156 4.61 5.87 -0.24
N GLU A 157 5.78 6.08 0.37
CA GLU A 157 6.06 7.23 1.22
C GLU A 157 5.79 8.55 0.49
N ASN A 158 6.32 8.70 -0.73
CA ASN A 158 6.11 9.92 -1.51
C ASN A 158 4.65 10.11 -1.93
N LYS A 159 3.94 9.03 -2.26
CA LYS A 159 2.51 9.09 -2.59
C LYS A 159 1.69 9.50 -1.37
N PHE A 160 1.90 8.87 -0.22
CA PHE A 160 1.17 9.18 1.00
C PHE A 160 1.41 10.63 1.42
N GLU A 161 2.66 11.10 1.41
CA GLU A 161 2.96 12.50 1.74
C GLU A 161 2.29 13.49 0.77
N ARG A 162 2.20 13.16 -0.51
CA ARG A 162 1.49 13.98 -1.50
C ARG A 162 -0.02 14.05 -1.22
N TYR A 163 -0.66 12.91 -0.93
CA TYR A 163 -2.09 12.88 -0.61
C TYR A 163 -2.38 13.70 0.66
N LEU A 164 -1.63 13.48 1.73
CA LEU A 164 -1.77 14.23 2.98
C LEU A 164 -1.39 15.70 2.83
N GLY A 165 -0.43 16.03 1.98
CA GLY A 165 -0.03 17.40 1.67
C GLY A 165 -1.13 18.17 0.96
N ASN A 166 -1.80 17.55 0.00
CA ASN A 166 -2.92 18.16 -0.70
C ASN A 166 -4.09 18.42 0.27
N GLU A 167 -4.44 17.44 1.12
CA GLU A 167 -5.50 17.62 2.13
C GLU A 167 -5.20 18.78 3.09
N ARG A 168 -3.92 18.93 3.52
CA ARG A 168 -3.51 20.07 4.35
C ARG A 168 -3.66 21.41 3.61
N ALA A 169 -3.36 21.43 2.30
CA ALA A 169 -3.51 22.62 1.48
C ALA A 169 -4.98 23.02 1.31
N ASP A 170 -5.86 22.04 1.03
CA ASP A 170 -7.29 22.28 0.88
C ASP A 170 -7.90 22.83 2.16
N LYS A 171 -7.61 22.23 3.32
CA LYS A 171 -8.04 22.75 4.63
C LYS A 171 -7.57 24.18 4.87
N ARG A 172 -6.33 24.50 4.49
CA ARG A 172 -5.80 25.86 4.64
C ARG A 172 -6.52 26.87 3.76
N ILE A 173 -6.88 26.48 2.53
CA ILE A 173 -7.68 27.34 1.63
C ILE A 173 -9.06 27.58 2.23
N GLU A 174 -9.73 26.55 2.73
CA GLU A 174 -11.04 26.67 3.37
C GLU A 174 -11.01 27.64 4.56
N GLU A 175 -10.01 27.50 5.46
CA GLU A 175 -9.81 28.41 6.60
C GLU A 175 -9.63 29.88 6.17
N VAL A 176 -8.86 30.12 5.11
CA VAL A 176 -8.64 31.47 4.56
C VAL A 176 -9.92 32.05 3.99
N LEU A 177 -10.67 31.27 3.21
CA LEU A 177 -11.93 31.70 2.62
C LEU A 177 -12.98 32.02 3.69
N GLU A 178 -13.10 31.17 4.72
CA GLU A 178 -14.00 31.44 5.84
C GLU A 178 -13.60 32.72 6.62
N ALA A 179 -12.30 32.94 6.85
CA ALA A 179 -11.81 34.14 7.51
C ALA A 179 -12.11 35.40 6.70
N GLN A 180 -11.91 35.35 5.37
CA GLN A 180 -12.25 36.46 4.46
C GLN A 180 -13.74 36.75 4.46
N GLN A 181 -14.58 35.73 4.41
CA GLN A 181 -16.03 35.91 4.44
C GLN A 181 -16.50 36.54 5.73
N LYS A 182 -15.98 36.10 6.89
CA LYS A 182 -16.28 36.69 8.21
C LYS A 182 -15.85 38.16 8.28
N ALA A 183 -14.66 38.51 7.73
CA ALA A 183 -14.18 39.88 7.69
C ALA A 183 -15.09 40.78 6.83
N LEU A 184 -15.55 40.29 5.68
CA LEU A 184 -16.50 40.99 4.81
C LEU A 184 -17.84 41.23 5.50
N GLU A 185 -18.38 40.23 6.20
CA GLU A 185 -19.63 40.36 6.97
C GLU A 185 -19.50 41.31 8.14
N ALA A 186 -18.31 41.43 8.74
CA ALA A 186 -18.00 42.40 9.80
C ALA A 186 -17.74 43.85 9.29
N GLY A 187 -17.72 44.05 7.95
CA GLY A 187 -17.43 45.34 7.33
C GLY A 187 -15.95 45.71 7.33
N GLU A 188 -15.06 44.77 7.62
CA GLU A 188 -13.61 44.92 7.55
C GLU A 188 -13.12 44.70 6.12
N LYS A 189 -12.17 45.54 5.65
CA LYS A 189 -11.53 45.27 4.34
C LYS A 189 -10.60 44.05 4.48
N PRO A 190 -10.64 43.10 3.57
CA PRO A 190 -9.67 42.01 3.57
C PRO A 190 -8.25 42.57 3.44
N GLU A 191 -7.36 42.19 4.35
CA GLU A 191 -5.94 42.47 4.22
C GLU A 191 -5.40 41.72 3.01
N ASP A 192 -4.80 42.43 2.04
CA ASP A 192 -4.07 41.87 0.91
C ASP A 192 -2.76 41.22 1.44
N GLU A 193 -2.81 39.98 1.90
CA GLU A 193 -1.61 39.16 2.09
C GLU A 193 -1.14 38.60 0.74
N ALA A 194 -0.68 39.51 -0.11
CA ALA A 194 0.14 39.16 -1.26
C ALA A 194 1.60 39.50 -0.96
N LYS A 195 2.35 38.52 -0.42
CA LYS A 195 3.82 38.43 -0.62
C LYS A 195 4.29 36.98 -0.49
#